data_8a613bc9ac720bf3af98ef9625d4b8f8
#
_entry.id   8a613bc9ac720bf3af98ef9625d4b8f8
#
_cell.length_a   1.000
_cell.length_b   1.000
_cell.length_c   1.000
_cell.angle_alpha   90.00
_cell.angle_beta   90.00
_cell.angle_gamma   90.00
#
_symmetry.space_group_name_H-M   'P 1'
#
loop_
_entity.id
_entity.type
_entity.pdbx_description
1 polymer ?
#
loop_
_entity_poly.entity_id
_entity_poly.type
_entity_poly.pdbx_seq_one_letter_code
_entity_poly.pdbx_strand_id
1 'polypeptide(L)'
;MLSRTADNLYWLARYVERAEYLARILEATQRLTAMPLAYVGETNEWESALATAGCSNAFFAVHEEANEETVTDFLAFSTSNPSSIRNCFEVARTNARSVRTALVGRAA
;
A
#
# COMPACT_ATOMS: atom_id res chain seq x y z
N MET A 1 -18.89 4.17 22.47
CA MET A 1 -17.85 5.17 22.24
C MET A 1 -16.43 4.60 22.33
N LEU A 2 -16.12 3.88 23.39
CA LEU A 2 -14.81 3.20 23.50
C LEU A 2 -14.58 2.19 22.41
N SER A 3 -15.61 1.41 22.04
CA SER A 3 -15.49 0.42 20.98
C SER A 3 -15.23 1.03 19.61
N ARG A 4 -15.81 2.18 19.34
CA ARG A 4 -15.56 2.90 18.07
C ARG A 4 -14.15 3.46 18.01
N THR A 5 -13.66 4.01 19.11
CA THR A 5 -12.29 4.52 19.20
C THR A 5 -11.28 3.39 19.04
N ALA A 6 -11.51 2.27 19.73
CA ALA A 6 -10.66 1.09 19.59
C ALA A 6 -10.67 0.54 18.17
N ASP A 7 -11.84 0.52 17.54
CA ASP A 7 -11.99 0.08 16.16
C ASP A 7 -11.22 0.98 15.20
N ASN A 8 -11.32 2.29 15.35
CA ASN A 8 -10.58 3.25 14.54
C ASN A 8 -9.07 3.11 14.73
N LEU A 9 -8.60 2.87 15.95
CA LEU A 9 -7.18 2.64 16.22
C LEU A 9 -6.70 1.34 15.57
N TYR A 10 -7.51 0.30 15.62
CA TYR A 10 -7.21 -0.98 14.98
C TYR A 10 -7.02 -0.79 13.46
N TRP A 11 -7.97 -0.13 12.81
CA TRP A 11 -7.91 0.09 11.36
C TRP A 11 -6.78 1.04 10.96
N LEU A 12 -6.51 2.06 11.79
CA LEU A 12 -5.37 2.94 11.59
C LEU A 12 -4.07 2.12 11.52
N ALA A 13 -3.86 1.24 12.49
CA ALA A 13 -2.68 0.38 12.54
C ALA A 13 -2.60 -0.54 11.32
N ARG A 14 -3.72 -1.15 10.94
CA ARG A 14 -3.79 -2.04 9.78
C ARG A 14 -3.42 -1.34 8.47
N TYR A 15 -3.93 -0.13 8.26
CA TYR A 15 -3.64 0.63 7.04
C TYR A 15 -2.19 1.11 7.00
N VAL A 16 -1.62 1.50 8.13
CA VAL A 16 -0.20 1.87 8.21
C VAL A 16 0.69 0.65 7.92
N GLU A 17 0.37 -0.50 8.50
CA GLU A 17 1.08 -1.76 8.22
C GLU A 17 1.02 -2.13 6.74
N ARG A 18 -0.14 -1.95 6.11
CA ARG A 18 -0.33 -2.22 4.70
C ARG A 18 0.55 -1.32 3.85
N ALA A 19 0.59 -0.03 4.16
CA ALA A 19 1.43 0.93 3.45
C ALA A 19 2.91 0.58 3.58
N GLU A 20 3.36 0.22 4.78
CA GLU A 20 4.73 -0.21 5.02
C GLU A 20 5.08 -1.47 4.23
N TYR A 21 4.17 -2.43 4.20
CA TYR A 21 4.34 -3.68 3.47
C TYR A 21 4.53 -3.43 1.97
N LEU A 22 3.68 -2.59 1.39
CA LEU A 22 3.79 -2.22 -0.02
C LEU A 22 5.08 -1.47 -0.32
N ALA A 23 5.49 -0.57 0.55
CA ALA A 23 6.74 0.15 0.40
C ALA A 23 7.95 -0.79 0.41
N ARG A 24 7.93 -1.80 1.27
CA ARG A 24 8.99 -2.82 1.32
C ARG A 24 9.03 -3.66 0.07
N ILE A 25 7.87 -4.04 -0.48
CA ILE A 25 7.81 -4.78 -1.74
C ILE A 25 8.43 -3.97 -2.86
N LEU A 26 8.07 -2.70 -2.98
CA LEU A 26 8.62 -1.81 -4.01
C LEU A 26 10.13 -1.65 -3.86
N GLU A 27 10.61 -1.42 -2.65
CA GLU A 27 12.04 -1.26 -2.38
C GLU A 27 12.81 -2.53 -2.72
N ALA A 28 12.33 -3.69 -2.28
CA ALA A 28 12.95 -4.97 -2.56
C ALA A 28 13.01 -5.25 -4.06
N THR A 29 11.94 -4.94 -4.79
CA THR A 29 11.87 -5.15 -6.23
C THR A 29 12.85 -4.23 -6.96
N GLN A 30 12.95 -2.96 -6.54
CA GLN A 30 13.93 -2.03 -7.10
C GLN A 30 15.36 -2.53 -6.91
N ARG A 31 15.67 -3.07 -5.75
CA ARG A 31 16.98 -3.63 -5.47
C ARG A 31 17.29 -4.84 -6.34
N LEU A 32 16.30 -5.72 -6.52
CA LEU A 32 16.46 -6.90 -7.37
C LEU A 32 16.71 -6.52 -8.82
N THR A 33 15.98 -5.56 -9.34
CA THR A 33 16.12 -5.13 -10.74
C THR A 33 17.41 -4.35 -10.98
N ALA A 34 17.98 -3.74 -9.95
CA ALA A 34 19.24 -3.00 -10.03
C ALA A 34 20.47 -3.90 -9.95
N MET A 35 20.31 -5.13 -9.52
CA MET A 35 21.43 -6.06 -9.41
C MET A 35 21.91 -6.51 -10.79
N PRO A 36 23.24 -6.45 -11.06
CA PRO A 36 23.78 -6.90 -12.33
C PRO A 36 23.92 -8.43 -12.35
N LEU A 37 22.82 -9.13 -12.14
CA LEU A 37 22.84 -10.57 -12.10
C LEU A 37 22.55 -11.16 -13.48
N ALA A 38 23.28 -12.21 -13.79
CA ALA A 38 23.05 -13.07 -14.92
C ALA A 38 21.66 -13.76 -14.85
N TYR A 39 20.91 -13.48 -13.84
CA TYR A 39 19.52 -13.88 -13.75
C TYR A 39 18.63 -12.88 -14.49
N VAL A 40 18.87 -12.79 -15.76
CA VAL A 40 17.78 -12.37 -16.63
C VAL A 40 16.89 -13.60 -16.71
N GLY A 41 16.25 -13.90 -15.61
CA GLY A 41 15.26 -14.94 -15.58
C GLY A 41 14.08 -14.53 -16.45
N GLU A 42 13.36 -15.49 -16.89
CA GLU A 42 12.14 -15.33 -17.65
C GLU A 42 11.02 -14.70 -16.81
N THR A 43 11.29 -14.44 -15.54
CA THR A 43 10.32 -13.85 -14.60
C THR A 43 10.49 -12.34 -14.50
N ASN A 44 9.42 -11.64 -14.76
CA ASN A 44 9.34 -10.20 -14.53
C ASN A 44 9.18 -9.98 -13.02
N GLU A 45 10.16 -9.36 -12.38
CA GLU A 45 10.12 -9.08 -10.94
C GLU A 45 8.95 -8.17 -10.56
N TRP A 46 8.54 -7.28 -11.45
CA TRP A 46 7.42 -6.39 -11.20
C TRP A 46 6.09 -7.14 -11.18
N GLU A 47 5.94 -8.14 -12.03
CA GLU A 47 4.77 -9.04 -11.97
C GLU A 47 4.76 -9.83 -10.67
N SER A 48 5.93 -10.29 -10.23
CA SER A 48 6.06 -11.00 -8.95
C SER A 48 5.70 -10.10 -7.76
N ALA A 49 6.11 -8.84 -7.82
CA ALA A 49 5.74 -7.84 -6.80
C ALA A 49 4.22 -7.67 -6.71
N LEU A 50 3.54 -7.60 -7.84
CA LEU A 50 2.09 -7.50 -7.89
C LEU A 50 1.41 -8.73 -7.30
N ALA A 51 1.93 -9.91 -7.61
CA ALA A 51 1.41 -11.16 -7.07
C ALA A 51 1.58 -11.23 -5.55
N THR A 52 2.75 -10.82 -5.06
CA THR A 52 3.04 -10.77 -3.62
C THR A 52 2.11 -9.80 -2.90
N ALA A 53 1.83 -8.66 -3.52
CA ALA A 53 0.91 -7.66 -2.97
C ALA A 53 -0.57 -8.08 -3.10
N GLY A 54 -0.85 -9.12 -3.88
CA GLY A 54 -2.22 -9.57 -4.12
C GLY A 54 -3.02 -8.66 -5.03
N CYS A 55 -2.35 -7.91 -5.90
CA CYS A 55 -2.96 -6.88 -6.74
C CYS A 55 -2.91 -7.17 -8.24
N SER A 56 -2.46 -8.36 -8.65
CA SER A 56 -2.27 -8.69 -10.07
C SER A 56 -3.53 -8.44 -10.90
N ASN A 57 -4.66 -8.96 -10.49
CA ASN A 57 -5.91 -8.82 -11.24
C ASN A 57 -6.35 -7.36 -11.37
N ALA A 58 -6.28 -6.62 -10.27
CA ALA A 58 -6.65 -5.20 -10.25
C ALA A 58 -5.72 -4.37 -11.13
N PHE A 59 -4.43 -4.67 -11.10
CA PHE A 59 -3.42 -3.99 -11.91
C PHE A 59 -3.68 -4.21 -13.41
N PHE A 60 -3.82 -5.47 -13.81
CA PHE A 60 -4.00 -5.80 -15.23
C PHE A 60 -5.38 -5.42 -15.78
N ALA A 61 -6.31 -5.02 -14.92
CA ALA A 61 -7.57 -4.44 -15.36
C ALA A 61 -7.38 -3.00 -15.90
N VAL A 62 -6.32 -2.30 -15.50
CA VAL A 62 -6.04 -0.91 -15.86
C VAL A 62 -4.75 -0.73 -16.66
N HIS A 63 -3.79 -1.64 -16.55
CA HIS A 63 -2.51 -1.58 -17.23
C HIS A 63 -2.24 -2.84 -18.03
N GLU A 64 -1.57 -2.69 -19.17
CA GLU A 64 -1.23 -3.83 -20.02
C GLU A 64 0.12 -4.44 -19.65
N GLU A 65 1.06 -3.62 -19.19
CA GLU A 65 2.43 -4.04 -18.93
C GLU A 65 2.87 -3.67 -17.52
N ALA A 66 3.53 -4.61 -16.85
CA ALA A 66 4.11 -4.41 -15.52
C ALA A 66 5.58 -4.02 -15.66
N ASN A 67 5.91 -2.79 -15.28
CA ASN A 67 7.28 -2.29 -15.22
C ASN A 67 7.43 -1.40 -13.98
N GLU A 68 8.63 -0.88 -13.77
CA GLU A 68 8.90 -0.03 -12.59
C GLU A 68 7.93 1.13 -12.47
N GLU A 69 7.73 1.83 -13.56
CA GLU A 69 6.87 3.02 -13.57
C GLU A 69 5.41 2.69 -13.28
N THR A 70 4.83 1.73 -14.00
CA THR A 70 3.42 1.38 -13.87
C THR A 70 3.09 0.74 -12.53
N VAL A 71 3.95 -0.16 -12.06
CA VAL A 71 3.73 -0.86 -10.78
C VAL A 71 3.93 0.09 -9.60
N THR A 72 4.97 0.92 -9.65
CA THR A 72 5.20 1.91 -8.60
C THR A 72 4.03 2.88 -8.51
N ASP A 73 3.56 3.38 -9.65
CA ASP A 73 2.40 4.27 -9.68
C ASP A 73 1.16 3.59 -9.09
N PHE A 74 0.88 2.36 -9.51
CA PHE A 74 -0.30 1.64 -9.06
C PHE A 74 -0.29 1.34 -7.57
N LEU A 75 0.84 0.85 -7.04
CA LEU A 75 0.95 0.46 -5.64
C LEU A 75 1.14 1.65 -4.69
N ALA A 76 1.81 2.70 -5.14
CA ALA A 76 2.13 3.83 -4.27
C ALA A 76 1.17 5.01 -4.42
N PHE A 77 0.88 5.44 -5.63
CA PHE A 77 0.26 6.73 -5.88
C PHE A 77 -1.17 6.69 -6.44
N SER A 78 -1.61 5.57 -6.96
CA SER A 78 -2.91 5.49 -7.64
C SER A 78 -4.08 5.76 -6.70
N THR A 79 -4.95 6.67 -7.10
CA THR A 79 -6.20 6.93 -6.37
C THR A 79 -7.28 5.90 -6.71
N SER A 80 -7.15 5.22 -7.84
CA SER A 80 -8.11 4.19 -8.27
C SER A 80 -7.87 2.84 -7.57
N ASN A 81 -6.67 2.63 -7.01
CA ASN A 81 -6.34 1.43 -6.26
C ASN A 81 -6.61 1.70 -4.76
N PRO A 82 -7.67 1.10 -4.18
CA PRO A 82 -8.00 1.36 -2.77
C PRO A 82 -6.88 0.94 -1.81
N SER A 83 -6.03 0.02 -2.24
CA SER A 83 -4.92 -0.48 -1.42
C SER A 83 -3.58 0.21 -1.68
N SER A 84 -3.55 1.29 -2.49
CA SER A 84 -2.29 2.00 -2.72
C SER A 84 -1.77 2.63 -1.43
N ILE A 85 -0.47 2.86 -1.36
CA ILE A 85 0.15 3.51 -0.19
C ILE A 85 -0.54 4.84 0.10
N ARG A 86 -0.78 5.64 -0.94
CA ARG A 86 -1.48 6.93 -0.82
C ARG A 86 -2.85 6.77 -0.17
N ASN A 87 -3.66 5.83 -0.68
CA ASN A 87 -5.01 5.62 -0.15
C ASN A 87 -4.99 5.04 1.25
N CYS A 88 -4.02 4.17 1.57
CA CYS A 88 -3.84 3.67 2.93
C CYS A 88 -3.57 4.81 3.91
N PHE A 89 -2.72 5.76 3.55
CA PHE A 89 -2.45 6.91 4.40
C PHE A 89 -3.65 7.85 4.51
N GLU A 90 -4.43 8.02 3.45
CA GLU A 90 -5.63 8.84 3.50
C GLU A 90 -6.68 8.25 4.47
N VAL A 91 -6.88 6.93 4.42
CA VAL A 91 -7.79 6.25 5.34
C VAL A 91 -7.25 6.32 6.77
N ALA A 92 -5.95 6.08 6.96
CA ALA A 92 -5.31 6.17 8.26
C ALA A 92 -5.46 7.57 8.85
N ARG A 93 -5.27 8.60 8.04
CA ARG A 93 -5.44 10.00 8.44
C ARG A 93 -6.88 10.28 8.89
N THR A 94 -7.85 9.77 8.16
CA THR A 94 -9.27 9.93 8.51
C THR A 94 -9.56 9.25 9.86
N ASN A 95 -9.05 8.03 10.06
CA ASN A 95 -9.21 7.31 11.32
C ASN A 95 -8.53 8.04 12.48
N ALA A 96 -7.34 8.59 12.25
CA ALA A 96 -6.62 9.36 13.27
C ALA A 96 -7.38 10.60 13.68
N ARG A 97 -7.99 11.31 12.73
CA ARG A 97 -8.83 12.48 13.02
C ARG A 97 -10.04 12.11 13.85
N SER A 98 -10.68 10.99 13.55
CA SER A 98 -11.84 10.50 14.29
C SER A 98 -11.46 10.21 15.74
N VAL A 99 -10.31 9.56 15.98
CA VAL A 99 -9.80 9.27 17.32
C VAL A 99 -9.49 10.57 18.06
N ARG A 100 -8.80 11.49 17.41
CA ARG A 100 -8.45 12.81 17.99
C ARG A 100 -9.71 13.56 18.42
N THR A 101 -10.71 13.62 17.57
CA THR A 101 -11.98 14.30 17.87
C THR A 101 -12.65 13.68 19.08
N ALA A 102 -12.69 12.34 19.16
CA ALA A 102 -13.28 11.64 20.29
C ALA A 102 -12.54 11.93 21.59
N LEU A 103 -11.21 11.94 21.57
CA LEU A 103 -10.38 12.21 22.74
C LEU A 103 -10.51 13.68 23.21
N VAL A 104 -10.48 14.61 22.27
CA VAL A 104 -10.63 16.05 22.58
C VAL A 104 -12.02 16.34 23.12
N GLY A 105 -13.06 15.73 22.53
CA GLY A 105 -14.43 15.86 23.00
C GLY A 105 -14.62 15.40 24.44
N ARG A 106 -13.85 14.42 24.89
CA ARG A 106 -13.88 13.94 26.27
C ARG A 106 -13.14 14.84 27.26
N ALA A 107 -12.08 15.47 26.80
CA ALA A 107 -11.27 16.36 27.61
C ALA A 107 -11.98 17.68 27.91
N ALA A 108 -12.92 18.05 27.07
CA ALA A 108 -13.74 19.22 27.26
C ALA A 108 -14.94 18.94 28.14
#